data_b3c1b8dd9f517cbeed325b9e9246e30c
#
_entry.id   b3c1b8dd9f517cbeed325b9e9246e30c
#
_cell.length_a   1.000
_cell.length_b   1.000
_cell.length_c   1.000
_cell.angle_alpha   90.00
_cell.angle_beta   90.00
_cell.angle_gamma   90.00
#
_symmetry.space_group_name_H-M   'P 1'
#
loop_
_entity.id
_entity.type
_entity.pdbx_description
1 polymer ?
#
loop_
_entity_poly.entity_id
_entity_poly.type
_entity_poly.pdbx_seq_one_letter_code
_entity_poly.pdbx_strand_id
1 'polypeptide(L)'
;MISRFASYVAIALAACFIFAAGWFCLWSISLHLAGGPALAVLLFPFGLRLGLLLQSPGHYWPPLLLCEGLLLYWLNQEVGLPHWPWLVAGSLLTLLPLLIARRQQVRNDWQQLLLLLATVTAAALLQALLWHLAGEDGLSALLLSLTGGLTLTSTCMLIWHYLTRATWVPLGPALVDQPVDWRFRHLVWYLLLFVLSLWLQLGLPNSLVRFTPFCLAIPIIAMAWRYGWQGALLATLMNTIALLASQAWHDHPLDLLLSLLAQSLTGLLLGAGIQRQRELNQALTRQLAHNRQLTERLLETEESIRKEVARELHDDIGQTITAIRTQAGIVRRLAPDNAGVGQSSALIDTLSLGIYDAVRGLLGRLRPRQLDDMTLEQAVRSLLRELELERHGIVTRLEWQLADGDLSDAQRVTLFRVCQEGLNNVVKHANAHSVTIRARASGEQLQLVLEDDGRGLPQSRPQQGYGLLGIRERVQALGGSLQLSCVHGTQLTVNLPSRKREESHG
;
A
#
# COMPACT_ATOMS: atom_id res chain seq x y z
N MET A 1 -14.39 -31.09 32.95
CA MET A 1 -13.14 -30.63 33.57
C MET A 1 -12.00 -31.63 33.38
N ILE A 2 -12.21 -32.92 33.66
CA ILE A 2 -11.23 -34.02 33.55
C ILE A 2 -10.69 -34.18 32.10
N SER A 3 -11.54 -34.12 31.09
CA SER A 3 -11.11 -34.26 29.68
C SER A 3 -10.20 -33.11 29.19
N ARG A 4 -10.45 -31.88 29.62
CA ARG A 4 -9.59 -30.73 29.29
C ARG A 4 -8.22 -30.82 30.01
N PHE A 5 -8.19 -31.30 31.25
CA PHE A 5 -6.96 -31.50 31.99
C PHE A 5 -6.13 -32.63 31.36
N ALA A 6 -6.75 -33.77 31.03
CA ALA A 6 -6.08 -34.87 30.33
C ALA A 6 -5.51 -34.43 28.97
N SER A 7 -6.25 -33.67 28.18
CA SER A 7 -5.76 -33.12 26.91
C SER A 7 -4.58 -32.16 27.11
N TYR A 8 -4.63 -31.30 28.13
CA TYR A 8 -3.52 -30.41 28.46
C TYR A 8 -2.24 -31.20 28.83
N VAL A 9 -2.38 -32.20 29.69
CA VAL A 9 -1.24 -33.06 30.12
C VAL A 9 -0.66 -33.79 28.90
N ALA A 10 -1.48 -34.36 28.05
CA ALA A 10 -1.02 -35.07 26.86
C ALA A 10 -0.26 -34.12 25.88
N ILE A 11 -0.76 -32.92 25.65
CA ILE A 11 -0.11 -31.91 24.81
C ILE A 11 1.22 -31.45 25.46
N ALA A 12 1.23 -31.21 26.77
CA ALA A 12 2.43 -30.81 27.48
C ALA A 12 3.52 -31.89 27.41
N LEU A 13 3.17 -33.17 27.61
CA LEU A 13 4.09 -34.30 27.48
C LEU A 13 4.64 -34.44 26.06
N ALA A 14 3.79 -34.32 25.04
CA ALA A 14 4.23 -34.33 23.63
C ALA A 14 5.17 -33.17 23.31
N ALA A 15 4.86 -31.96 23.81
CA ALA A 15 5.71 -30.78 23.65
C ALA A 15 7.07 -30.96 24.35
N CYS A 16 7.08 -31.50 25.57
CA CYS A 16 8.31 -31.81 26.30
C CYS A 16 9.17 -32.87 25.58
N PHE A 17 8.55 -33.89 25.01
CA PHE A 17 9.25 -34.91 24.22
C PHE A 17 9.92 -34.34 22.97
N ILE A 18 9.17 -33.56 22.20
CA ILE A 18 9.67 -32.90 20.98
C ILE A 18 10.78 -31.89 21.34
N PHE A 19 10.59 -31.15 22.44
CA PHE A 19 11.59 -30.22 22.96
C PHE A 19 12.86 -30.94 23.36
N ALA A 20 12.76 -32.02 24.17
CA ALA A 20 13.91 -32.79 24.63
C ALA A 20 14.71 -33.38 23.48
N ALA A 21 14.03 -34.00 22.50
CA ALA A 21 14.66 -34.56 21.32
C ALA A 21 15.38 -33.48 20.49
N GLY A 22 14.70 -32.39 20.20
CA GLY A 22 15.27 -31.26 19.45
C GLY A 22 16.43 -30.58 20.21
N TRP A 23 16.29 -30.39 21.52
CA TRP A 23 17.32 -29.81 22.40
C TRP A 23 18.60 -30.68 22.40
N PHE A 24 18.44 -31.99 22.55
CA PHE A 24 19.57 -32.93 22.58
C PHE A 24 20.27 -33.00 21.22
N CYS A 25 19.54 -33.09 20.11
CA CYS A 25 20.12 -33.05 18.76
C CYS A 25 20.91 -31.77 18.53
N LEU A 26 20.34 -30.62 18.90
CA LEU A 26 20.98 -29.30 18.76
C LEU A 26 22.20 -29.16 19.70
N TRP A 27 22.13 -29.70 20.90
CA TRP A 27 23.28 -29.75 21.80
C TRP A 27 24.43 -30.59 21.20
N SER A 28 24.13 -31.75 20.62
CA SER A 28 25.11 -32.59 19.97
C SER A 28 25.81 -31.88 18.81
N ILE A 29 25.06 -31.13 17.98
CA ILE A 29 25.63 -30.29 16.92
C ILE A 29 26.49 -29.16 17.53
N SER A 30 26.00 -28.52 18.59
CA SER A 30 26.69 -27.41 19.25
C SER A 30 27.99 -27.84 19.88
N LEU A 31 28.11 -29.11 20.35
CA LEU A 31 29.31 -29.64 20.99
C LEU A 31 30.53 -29.57 20.07
N HIS A 32 30.34 -29.76 18.79
CA HIS A 32 31.42 -29.66 17.79
C HIS A 32 31.87 -28.22 17.52
N LEU A 33 31.08 -27.23 17.90
CA LEU A 33 31.32 -25.82 17.59
C LEU A 33 31.78 -25.01 18.80
N ALA A 34 31.38 -25.42 19.99
CA ALA A 34 31.51 -24.60 21.19
C ALA A 34 32.76 -24.88 22.04
N GLY A 35 33.58 -25.86 21.66
CA GLY A 35 34.81 -26.18 22.40
C GLY A 35 34.60 -26.81 23.78
N GLY A 36 33.38 -27.18 24.16
CA GLY A 36 33.08 -27.85 25.40
C GLY A 36 31.59 -28.09 25.66
N PRO A 37 31.23 -29.10 26.50
CA PRO A 37 29.85 -29.54 26.68
C PRO A 37 28.97 -28.48 27.37
N ALA A 38 29.51 -27.67 28.27
CA ALA A 38 28.77 -26.60 28.94
C ALA A 38 28.50 -25.41 28.04
N LEU A 39 29.48 -25.00 27.22
CA LEU A 39 29.34 -23.94 26.22
C LEU A 39 28.40 -24.34 25.07
N ALA A 40 28.33 -25.64 24.75
CA ALA A 40 27.41 -26.16 23.74
C ALA A 40 25.92 -25.92 24.08
N VAL A 41 25.58 -25.87 25.39
CA VAL A 41 24.22 -25.52 25.85
C VAL A 41 23.84 -24.08 25.51
N LEU A 42 24.84 -23.18 25.48
CA LEU A 42 24.63 -21.74 25.23
C LEU A 42 24.45 -21.41 23.74
N LEU A 43 24.71 -22.35 22.84
CA LEU A 43 24.56 -22.10 21.41
C LEU A 43 23.12 -22.39 20.93
N PHE A 44 22.87 -23.46 20.21
CA PHE A 44 21.57 -23.77 19.64
C PHE A 44 20.48 -24.14 20.64
N PRO A 45 20.76 -24.91 21.73
CA PRO A 45 19.76 -25.19 22.76
C PRO A 45 19.18 -23.93 23.40
N PHE A 46 20.02 -22.92 23.67
CA PHE A 46 19.61 -21.62 24.19
C PHE A 46 18.60 -20.93 23.21
N GLY A 47 18.90 -20.93 21.90
CA GLY A 47 18.02 -20.35 20.89
C GLY A 47 16.69 -21.10 20.75
N LEU A 48 16.71 -22.44 20.79
CA LEU A 48 15.49 -23.25 20.75
C LEU A 48 14.58 -22.95 21.94
N ARG A 49 15.14 -22.88 23.15
CA ARG A 49 14.40 -22.51 24.35
C ARG A 49 13.72 -21.16 24.20
N LEU A 50 14.50 -20.12 23.87
CA LEU A 50 13.96 -18.76 23.71
C LEU A 50 12.88 -18.70 22.63
N GLY A 51 13.12 -19.37 21.51
CA GLY A 51 12.18 -19.41 20.40
C GLY A 51 10.84 -20.04 20.77
N LEU A 52 10.88 -21.18 21.44
CA LEU A 52 9.67 -21.87 21.88
C LEU A 52 8.94 -21.12 23.00
N LEU A 53 9.65 -20.58 23.99
CA LEU A 53 9.04 -19.81 25.07
C LEU A 53 8.41 -18.51 24.56
N LEU A 54 9.02 -17.84 23.59
CA LEU A 54 8.48 -16.61 23.01
C LEU A 54 7.16 -16.85 22.26
N GLN A 55 7.05 -17.97 21.55
CA GLN A 55 5.89 -18.31 20.72
C GLN A 55 4.80 -19.07 21.49
N SER A 56 5.17 -19.88 22.48
CA SER A 56 4.23 -20.72 23.22
C SER A 56 3.41 -19.94 24.26
N PRO A 57 2.15 -20.33 24.57
CA PRO A 57 1.39 -19.79 25.69
C PRO A 57 2.09 -19.98 27.03
N GLY A 58 1.96 -19.01 27.96
CA GLY A 58 2.71 -19.00 29.26
C GLY A 58 2.50 -20.21 30.16
N HIS A 59 1.36 -20.90 30.02
CA HIS A 59 1.08 -22.11 30.80
C HIS A 59 1.93 -23.33 30.38
N TYR A 60 2.60 -23.29 29.20
CA TYR A 60 3.56 -24.31 28.78
C TYR A 60 5.00 -24.02 29.21
N TRP A 61 5.29 -22.85 29.78
CA TRP A 61 6.65 -22.50 30.24
C TRP A 61 7.17 -23.39 31.36
N PRO A 62 6.38 -23.65 32.46
CA PRO A 62 6.88 -24.48 33.54
C PRO A 62 7.29 -25.90 33.11
N PRO A 63 6.49 -26.66 32.34
CA PRO A 63 6.91 -28.00 31.92
C PRO A 63 8.12 -27.99 30.99
N LEU A 64 8.29 -26.99 30.12
CA LEU A 64 9.46 -26.87 29.23
C LEU A 64 10.73 -26.57 30.01
N LEU A 65 10.69 -25.65 30.99
CA LEU A 65 11.83 -25.31 31.85
C LEU A 65 12.21 -26.49 32.78
N LEU A 66 11.22 -27.22 33.29
CA LEU A 66 11.46 -28.43 34.08
C LEU A 66 12.14 -29.50 33.21
N CYS A 67 11.69 -29.69 31.98
CA CYS A 67 12.29 -30.60 31.01
C CYS A 67 13.76 -30.24 30.75
N GLU A 68 14.06 -28.95 30.51
CA GLU A 68 15.44 -28.48 30.34
C GLU A 68 16.29 -28.71 31.57
N GLY A 69 15.76 -28.41 32.75
CA GLY A 69 16.47 -28.68 34.02
C GLY A 69 16.82 -30.16 34.24
N LEU A 70 15.90 -31.07 33.89
CA LEU A 70 16.13 -32.50 33.91
C LEU A 70 17.18 -32.94 32.89
N LEU A 71 17.18 -32.38 31.68
CA LEU A 71 18.19 -32.65 30.68
C LEU A 71 19.58 -32.18 31.13
N LEU A 72 19.69 -30.99 31.71
CA LEU A 72 20.94 -30.46 32.23
C LEU A 72 21.47 -31.31 33.42
N TYR A 73 20.57 -31.74 34.31
CA TYR A 73 20.93 -32.65 35.41
C TYR A 73 21.41 -33.99 34.88
N TRP A 74 20.69 -34.61 33.92
CA TRP A 74 21.10 -35.87 33.32
C TRP A 74 22.45 -35.74 32.59
N LEU A 75 22.64 -34.67 31.82
CA LEU A 75 23.88 -34.42 31.10
C LEU A 75 25.08 -34.20 32.05
N ASN A 76 24.84 -33.59 33.22
CA ASN A 76 25.87 -33.47 34.26
C ASN A 76 26.30 -34.83 34.81
N GLN A 77 25.41 -35.82 34.93
CA GLN A 77 25.75 -37.15 35.38
C GLN A 77 26.57 -37.95 34.38
N GLU A 78 26.25 -37.79 33.08
CA GLU A 78 26.88 -38.57 32.01
C GLU A 78 28.21 -37.98 31.52
N VAL A 79 28.26 -36.64 31.36
CA VAL A 79 29.39 -35.96 30.69
C VAL A 79 30.20 -35.09 31.68
N GLY A 80 29.65 -34.79 32.86
CA GLY A 80 30.27 -33.88 33.84
C GLY A 80 30.22 -32.43 33.36
N LEU A 81 29.08 -31.76 33.52
CA LEU A 81 28.95 -30.35 33.18
C LEU A 81 29.49 -29.46 34.29
N PRO A 82 30.64 -28.79 34.11
CA PRO A 82 31.07 -27.77 35.06
C PRO A 82 30.04 -26.63 35.09
N HIS A 83 29.74 -26.13 36.29
CA HIS A 83 28.86 -24.98 36.49
C HIS A 83 27.41 -25.15 36.01
N TRP A 84 26.86 -26.38 35.90
CA TRP A 84 25.47 -26.65 35.50
C TRP A 84 24.41 -25.87 36.30
N PRO A 85 24.57 -25.56 37.61
CA PRO A 85 23.58 -24.75 38.33
C PRO A 85 23.46 -23.32 37.76
N TRP A 86 24.57 -22.75 37.24
CA TRP A 86 24.56 -21.45 36.59
C TRP A 86 23.83 -21.47 35.25
N LEU A 87 23.86 -22.60 34.54
CA LEU A 87 23.06 -22.78 33.33
C LEU A 87 21.57 -22.79 33.64
N VAL A 88 21.15 -23.47 34.72
CA VAL A 88 19.76 -23.47 35.20
C VAL A 88 19.34 -22.05 35.66
N ALA A 89 20.21 -21.39 36.46
CA ALA A 89 19.96 -20.01 36.87
C ALA A 89 19.79 -19.06 35.67
N GLY A 90 20.61 -19.23 34.63
CA GLY A 90 20.51 -18.49 33.38
C GLY A 90 19.20 -18.74 32.64
N SER A 91 18.76 -20.02 32.62
CA SER A 91 17.47 -20.36 32.02
C SER A 91 16.30 -19.65 32.70
N LEU A 92 16.33 -19.51 34.02
CA LEU A 92 15.32 -18.78 34.77
C LEU A 92 15.44 -17.27 34.61
N LEU A 93 16.65 -16.72 34.63
CA LEU A 93 16.86 -15.27 34.52
C LEU A 93 16.46 -14.73 33.16
N THR A 94 16.67 -15.53 32.10
CA THR A 94 16.23 -15.16 30.73
C THR A 94 14.71 -15.08 30.54
N LEU A 95 13.91 -15.48 31.52
CA LEU A 95 12.47 -15.23 31.54
C LEU A 95 12.14 -13.74 31.70
N LEU A 96 13.01 -12.94 32.32
CA LEU A 96 12.74 -11.50 32.49
C LEU A 96 12.55 -10.75 31.13
N PRO A 97 13.50 -10.80 30.18
CA PRO A 97 13.31 -10.19 28.88
C PRO A 97 12.13 -10.78 28.10
N LEU A 98 11.84 -12.09 28.25
CA LEU A 98 10.67 -12.72 27.63
C LEU A 98 9.35 -12.18 28.19
N LEU A 99 9.24 -11.99 29.51
CA LEU A 99 8.04 -11.41 30.13
C LEU A 99 7.82 -9.97 29.71
N ILE A 100 8.90 -9.18 29.59
CA ILE A 100 8.84 -7.80 29.10
C ILE A 100 8.37 -7.79 27.64
N ALA A 101 8.95 -8.63 26.79
CA ALA A 101 8.58 -8.73 25.38
C ALA A 101 7.10 -9.09 25.19
N ARG A 102 6.56 -10.00 25.99
CA ARG A 102 5.16 -10.40 25.97
C ARG A 102 4.18 -9.31 26.35
N ARG A 103 4.57 -8.40 27.24
CA ARG A 103 3.73 -7.27 27.63
C ARG A 103 3.57 -6.25 26.51
N GLN A 104 4.52 -6.22 25.58
CA GLN A 104 4.45 -5.31 24.43
C GLN A 104 3.53 -5.93 23.38
N GLN A 105 2.32 -5.36 23.23
CA GLN A 105 1.35 -5.73 22.17
C GLN A 105 1.80 -5.14 20.83
N VAL A 106 2.74 -5.79 20.18
CA VAL A 106 3.26 -5.39 18.89
C VAL A 106 2.38 -5.95 17.78
N ARG A 107 1.82 -5.07 16.94
CA ARG A 107 0.91 -5.46 15.84
C ARG A 107 1.62 -5.67 14.52
N ASN A 108 2.74 -4.98 14.29
CA ASN A 108 3.43 -4.96 13.01
C ASN A 108 4.55 -6.01 12.96
N ASP A 109 4.66 -6.73 11.86
CA ASP A 109 5.66 -7.79 11.70
C ASP A 109 7.10 -7.29 11.87
N TRP A 110 7.43 -6.10 11.33
CA TRP A 110 8.78 -5.53 11.49
C TRP A 110 9.13 -5.20 12.95
N GLN A 111 8.15 -4.76 13.75
CA GLN A 111 8.34 -4.51 15.18
C GLN A 111 8.53 -5.80 15.94
N GLN A 112 7.84 -6.90 15.55
CA GLN A 112 8.03 -8.22 16.13
C GLN A 112 9.46 -8.73 15.89
N LEU A 113 10.05 -8.51 14.71
CA LEU A 113 11.44 -8.86 14.41
C LEU A 113 12.43 -8.06 15.26
N LEU A 114 12.21 -6.74 15.41
CA LEU A 114 13.06 -5.91 16.28
C LEU A 114 12.92 -6.27 17.76
N LEU A 115 11.71 -6.60 18.22
CA LEU A 115 11.46 -7.05 19.57
C LEU A 115 12.16 -8.39 19.82
N LEU A 116 12.13 -9.31 18.86
CA LEU A 116 12.87 -10.57 18.92
C LEU A 116 14.37 -10.30 19.06
N LEU A 117 14.94 -9.44 18.22
CA LEU A 117 16.35 -9.05 18.28
C LEU A 117 16.72 -8.50 19.68
N ALA A 118 15.93 -7.56 20.20
CA ALA A 118 16.14 -6.96 21.51
C ALA A 118 16.04 -8.00 22.65
N THR A 119 15.05 -8.90 22.56
CA THR A 119 14.83 -9.95 23.58
C THR A 119 15.98 -10.95 23.60
N VAL A 120 16.43 -11.42 22.44
CA VAL A 120 17.57 -12.35 22.34
C VAL A 120 18.85 -11.69 22.84
N THR A 121 19.09 -10.42 22.47
CA THR A 121 20.27 -9.68 22.90
C THR A 121 20.30 -9.50 24.42
N ALA A 122 19.16 -9.09 25.00
CA ALA A 122 19.05 -8.95 26.46
C ALA A 122 19.24 -10.29 27.20
N ALA A 123 18.65 -11.38 26.68
CA ALA A 123 18.80 -12.71 27.26
C ALA A 123 20.24 -13.20 27.14
N ALA A 124 20.93 -12.98 26.03
CA ALA A 124 22.32 -13.34 25.82
C ALA A 124 23.27 -12.55 26.73
N LEU A 125 23.02 -11.26 26.95
CA LEU A 125 23.78 -10.43 27.88
C LEU A 125 23.65 -10.92 29.34
N LEU A 126 22.42 -11.25 29.74
CA LEU A 126 22.17 -11.81 31.09
C LEU A 126 22.86 -13.16 31.28
N GLN A 127 22.82 -14.04 30.29
CA GLN A 127 23.48 -15.32 30.28
C GLN A 127 25.00 -15.19 30.37
N ALA A 128 25.58 -14.28 29.57
CA ALA A 128 27.01 -14.01 29.58
C ALA A 128 27.49 -13.40 30.89
N LEU A 129 26.70 -12.53 31.51
CA LEU A 129 26.99 -11.97 32.84
C LEU A 129 27.04 -13.06 33.90
N LEU A 130 26.07 -13.97 33.94
CA LEU A 130 26.05 -15.08 34.86
C LEU A 130 27.24 -16.03 34.64
N TRP A 131 27.61 -16.26 33.40
CA TRP A 131 28.75 -17.11 33.06
C TRP A 131 30.07 -16.48 33.52
N HIS A 132 30.18 -15.16 33.36
CA HIS A 132 31.33 -14.41 33.87
C HIS A 132 31.42 -14.45 35.40
N LEU A 133 30.28 -14.37 36.12
CA LEU A 133 30.20 -14.49 37.55
C LEU A 133 30.58 -15.92 38.06
N ALA A 134 30.41 -16.93 37.23
CA ALA A 134 30.87 -18.28 37.47
C ALA A 134 32.40 -18.47 37.33
N GLY A 135 33.11 -17.42 36.90
CA GLY A 135 34.57 -17.44 36.73
C GLY A 135 35.03 -17.86 35.32
N GLU A 136 34.11 -17.94 34.37
CA GLU A 136 34.32 -18.39 33.00
C GLU A 136 34.37 -17.22 32.00
N ASP A 137 34.76 -17.46 30.75
CA ASP A 137 34.82 -16.43 29.69
C ASP A 137 33.43 -15.99 29.26
N GLY A 138 33.01 -14.81 29.75
CA GLY A 138 31.73 -14.21 29.43
C GLY A 138 31.60 -13.78 27.95
N LEU A 139 32.73 -13.48 27.26
CA LEU A 139 32.69 -13.06 25.87
C LEU A 139 32.32 -14.23 24.97
N SER A 140 32.92 -15.39 25.17
CA SER A 140 32.57 -16.62 24.44
C SER A 140 31.12 -17.02 24.68
N ALA A 141 30.65 -16.92 25.95
CA ALA A 141 29.24 -17.17 26.29
C ALA A 141 28.28 -16.21 25.56
N LEU A 142 28.64 -14.93 25.51
CA LEU A 142 27.83 -13.91 24.77
C LEU A 142 27.74 -14.24 23.29
N LEU A 143 28.87 -14.54 22.66
CA LEU A 143 28.96 -14.81 21.22
C LEU A 143 28.15 -16.05 20.83
N LEU A 144 28.28 -17.13 21.62
CA LEU A 144 27.52 -18.36 21.44
C LEU A 144 26.00 -18.13 21.63
N SER A 145 25.62 -17.47 22.73
CA SER A 145 24.21 -17.23 23.04
C SER A 145 23.53 -16.29 22.01
N LEU A 146 24.23 -15.26 21.53
CA LEU A 146 23.74 -14.40 20.48
C LEU A 146 23.57 -15.17 19.15
N THR A 147 24.59 -15.92 18.75
CA THR A 147 24.56 -16.68 17.50
C THR A 147 23.45 -17.72 17.51
N GLY A 148 23.39 -18.56 18.53
CA GLY A 148 22.35 -19.59 18.66
C GLY A 148 20.97 -18.98 18.87
N GLY A 149 20.88 -17.91 19.67
CA GLY A 149 19.64 -17.18 19.92
C GLY A 149 19.05 -16.58 18.66
N LEU A 150 19.82 -15.81 17.89
CA LEU A 150 19.32 -15.15 16.67
C LEU A 150 18.98 -16.15 15.56
N THR A 151 19.76 -17.21 15.38
CA THR A 151 19.50 -18.25 14.37
C THR A 151 18.25 -19.06 14.69
N LEU A 152 18.17 -19.64 15.88
CA LEU A 152 17.08 -20.57 16.22
C LEU A 152 15.79 -19.87 16.60
N THR A 153 15.85 -18.73 17.32
CA THR A 153 14.62 -18.01 17.70
C THR A 153 13.90 -17.47 16.47
N SER A 154 14.64 -16.96 15.48
CA SER A 154 14.05 -16.50 14.20
C SER A 154 13.47 -17.66 13.39
N THR A 155 14.14 -18.82 13.40
CA THR A 155 13.63 -20.05 12.76
C THR A 155 12.35 -20.53 13.45
N CYS A 156 12.31 -20.54 14.77
CA CYS A 156 11.09 -20.89 15.53
C CYS A 156 9.94 -19.92 15.21
N MET A 157 10.21 -18.63 15.09
CA MET A 157 9.21 -17.63 14.68
C MET A 157 8.68 -17.90 13.27
N LEU A 158 9.55 -18.24 12.33
CA LEU A 158 9.16 -18.57 10.96
C LEU A 158 8.26 -19.82 10.93
N ILE A 159 8.67 -20.90 11.58
CA ILE A 159 7.90 -22.15 11.67
C ILE A 159 6.55 -21.90 12.33
N TRP A 160 6.53 -21.18 13.46
CA TRP A 160 5.29 -20.86 14.17
C TRP A 160 4.34 -20.05 13.30
N HIS A 161 4.84 -19.06 12.58
CA HIS A 161 4.04 -18.27 11.68
C HIS A 161 3.37 -19.14 10.60
N TYR A 162 4.11 -20.08 9.98
CA TYR A 162 3.54 -21.01 9.02
C TYR A 162 2.52 -21.96 9.63
N LEU A 163 2.78 -22.46 10.86
CA LEU A 163 1.87 -23.40 11.51
C LEU A 163 0.58 -22.77 12.02
N THR A 164 0.62 -21.50 12.47
CA THR A 164 -0.53 -20.86 13.13
C THR A 164 -1.33 -19.92 12.23
N ARG A 165 -0.68 -19.25 11.27
CA ARG A 165 -1.35 -18.33 10.34
C ARG A 165 -1.78 -18.98 9.03
N ALA A 166 -1.28 -20.15 8.69
CA ALA A 166 -1.92 -20.96 7.66
C ALA A 166 -3.33 -21.32 8.17
N THR A 167 -4.34 -20.64 7.67
CA THR A 167 -5.74 -20.99 7.94
C THR A 167 -5.95 -22.41 7.42
N TRP A 168 -5.92 -23.37 8.32
CA TRP A 168 -6.41 -24.72 8.05
C TRP A 168 -7.92 -24.60 7.88
N VAL A 169 -8.35 -24.24 6.67
CA VAL A 169 -9.76 -24.30 6.32
C VAL A 169 -10.10 -25.78 6.24
N PRO A 170 -11.07 -26.31 7.04
CA PRO A 170 -11.47 -27.68 6.92
C PRO A 170 -11.90 -27.94 5.47
N LEU A 171 -11.45 -29.06 4.90
CA LEU A 171 -11.78 -29.51 3.56
C LEU A 171 -13.32 -29.65 3.45
N GLY A 172 -14.00 -28.58 3.09
CA GLY A 172 -15.40 -28.58 2.73
C GLY A 172 -15.57 -28.86 1.22
N PRO A 173 -16.73 -29.34 0.78
CA PRO A 173 -16.97 -29.64 -0.64
C PRO A 173 -16.73 -28.45 -1.60
N ALA A 174 -16.78 -27.22 -1.10
CA ALA A 174 -16.52 -26.00 -1.88
C ALA A 174 -15.01 -25.71 -2.13
N LEU A 175 -14.09 -26.45 -1.51
CA LEU A 175 -12.64 -26.24 -1.68
C LEU A 175 -12.03 -27.01 -2.85
N VAL A 176 -12.79 -27.93 -3.47
CA VAL A 176 -12.32 -28.73 -4.60
C VAL A 176 -12.23 -27.94 -5.90
N ASP A 177 -12.86 -26.76 -5.96
CA ASP A 177 -12.88 -25.90 -7.15
C ASP A 177 -11.77 -24.83 -7.21
N GLN A 178 -10.95 -24.68 -6.16
CA GLN A 178 -9.78 -23.80 -6.27
C GLN A 178 -8.57 -24.61 -6.71
N PRO A 179 -8.04 -24.39 -7.93
CA PRO A 179 -6.81 -25.05 -8.36
C PRO A 179 -5.72 -24.71 -7.35
N VAL A 180 -5.12 -25.74 -6.77
CA VAL A 180 -3.90 -25.58 -5.97
C VAL A 180 -2.83 -25.07 -6.94
N ASP A 181 -2.67 -23.74 -7.01
CA ASP A 181 -1.61 -23.11 -7.77
C ASP A 181 -0.28 -23.45 -7.10
N TRP A 182 0.26 -24.59 -7.51
CA TRP A 182 1.64 -24.91 -7.26
C TRP A 182 2.47 -23.84 -7.96
N ARG A 183 2.85 -22.83 -7.21
CA ARG A 183 3.74 -21.78 -7.74
C ARG A 183 5.14 -22.36 -7.92
N PHE A 184 5.25 -23.34 -8.83
CA PHE A 184 6.47 -24.05 -9.18
C PHE A 184 7.65 -23.09 -9.45
N ARG A 185 7.35 -21.93 -10.02
CA ARG A 185 8.33 -20.85 -10.23
C ARG A 185 8.98 -20.37 -8.92
N HIS A 186 8.26 -20.36 -7.81
CA HIS A 186 8.82 -19.94 -6.51
C HIS A 186 9.74 -21.03 -5.95
N LEU A 187 9.35 -22.29 -6.06
CA LEU A 187 10.16 -23.43 -5.62
C LEU A 187 11.47 -23.49 -6.41
N VAL A 188 11.44 -23.25 -7.72
CA VAL A 188 12.64 -23.16 -8.57
C VAL A 188 13.56 -22.02 -8.11
N TRP A 189 13.00 -20.84 -7.80
CA TRP A 189 13.80 -19.73 -7.29
C TRP A 189 14.45 -20.04 -5.93
N TYR A 190 13.71 -20.67 -5.01
CA TYR A 190 14.29 -21.11 -3.73
C TYR A 190 15.44 -22.09 -3.92
N LEU A 191 15.23 -23.09 -4.78
CA LEU A 191 16.27 -24.09 -5.09
C LEU A 191 17.49 -23.44 -5.74
N LEU A 192 17.28 -22.54 -6.69
CA LEU A 192 18.36 -21.85 -7.41
C LEU A 192 19.19 -20.97 -6.47
N LEU A 193 18.54 -20.23 -5.57
CA LEU A 193 19.23 -19.41 -4.57
C LEU A 193 19.94 -20.28 -3.52
N PHE A 194 19.38 -21.43 -3.14
CA PHE A 194 20.04 -22.38 -2.25
C PHE A 194 21.29 -22.97 -2.91
N VAL A 195 21.18 -23.41 -4.16
CA VAL A 195 22.33 -23.93 -4.94
C VAL A 195 23.40 -22.85 -5.12
N LEU A 196 22.99 -21.59 -5.38
CA LEU A 196 23.91 -20.45 -5.45
C LEU A 196 24.61 -20.21 -4.11
N SER A 197 23.89 -20.29 -3.00
CA SER A 197 24.45 -20.15 -1.65
C SER A 197 25.47 -21.26 -1.36
N LEU A 198 25.13 -22.49 -1.68
CA LEU A 198 26.01 -23.64 -1.52
C LEU A 198 27.28 -23.52 -2.41
N TRP A 199 27.10 -23.11 -3.65
CA TRP A 199 28.21 -22.88 -4.57
C TRP A 199 29.15 -21.76 -4.10
N LEU A 200 28.60 -20.65 -3.59
CA LEU A 200 29.38 -19.55 -3.00
C LEU A 200 30.17 -20.01 -1.75
N GLN A 201 29.65 -20.96 -0.98
CA GLN A 201 30.32 -21.47 0.21
C GLN A 201 31.42 -22.50 -0.10
N LEU A 202 31.18 -23.38 -1.07
CA LEU A 202 32.08 -24.47 -1.42
C LEU A 202 33.07 -24.13 -2.54
N GLY A 203 32.74 -23.20 -3.42
CA GLY A 203 33.50 -22.90 -4.64
C GLY A 203 34.41 -21.69 -4.55
N LEU A 204 34.41 -20.92 -3.45
CA LEU A 204 35.28 -19.75 -3.31
C LEU A 204 36.72 -20.18 -3.02
N PRO A 205 37.73 -19.65 -3.76
CA PRO A 205 39.16 -19.87 -3.48
C PRO A 205 39.52 -19.40 -2.07
N ASN A 206 40.50 -20.02 -1.42
CA ASN A 206 40.95 -19.70 -0.06
C ASN A 206 41.27 -18.19 0.16
N SER A 207 41.71 -17.48 -0.88
CA SER A 207 41.97 -16.05 -0.84
C SER A 207 40.70 -15.19 -0.68
N LEU A 208 39.55 -15.70 -1.08
CA LEU A 208 38.26 -15.00 -1.05
C LEU A 208 37.34 -15.50 0.05
N VAL A 209 37.68 -16.52 0.82
CA VAL A 209 36.89 -17.07 1.91
C VAL A 209 36.51 -16.01 2.96
N ARG A 210 37.36 -15.00 3.19
CA ARG A 210 37.08 -13.89 4.09
C ARG A 210 35.88 -13.02 3.64
N PHE A 211 35.54 -13.02 2.35
CA PHE A 211 34.40 -12.30 1.78
C PHE A 211 33.11 -13.13 1.73
N THR A 212 33.16 -14.40 2.10
CA THR A 212 32.00 -15.30 2.12
C THR A 212 30.77 -14.70 2.84
N PRO A 213 30.88 -14.07 4.02
CA PRO A 213 29.72 -13.48 4.69
C PRO A 213 29.01 -12.41 3.85
N PHE A 214 29.75 -11.62 3.09
CA PHE A 214 29.18 -10.59 2.20
C PHE A 214 28.48 -11.22 0.98
N CYS A 215 29.06 -12.25 0.40
CA CYS A 215 28.45 -12.99 -0.72
C CYS A 215 27.15 -13.67 -0.28
N LEU A 216 27.09 -14.20 0.93
CA LEU A 216 25.91 -14.83 1.50
C LEU A 216 24.78 -13.85 1.85
N ALA A 217 25.05 -12.55 1.91
CA ALA A 217 24.01 -11.53 2.02
C ALA A 217 23.17 -11.42 0.73
N ILE A 218 23.71 -11.77 -0.43
CA ILE A 218 23.01 -11.65 -1.74
C ILE A 218 21.72 -12.49 -1.77
N PRO A 219 21.71 -13.80 -1.45
CA PRO A 219 20.50 -14.59 -1.37
C PRO A 219 19.49 -14.02 -0.35
N ILE A 220 19.97 -13.52 0.79
CA ILE A 220 19.12 -12.94 1.83
C ILE A 220 18.42 -11.67 1.29
N ILE A 221 19.16 -10.78 0.62
CA ILE A 221 18.61 -9.55 0.02
C ILE A 221 17.58 -9.90 -1.06
N ALA A 222 17.90 -10.82 -1.98
CA ALA A 222 17.02 -11.23 -3.07
C ALA A 222 15.69 -11.82 -2.54
N MET A 223 15.77 -12.68 -1.53
CA MET A 223 14.61 -13.30 -0.90
C MET A 223 13.81 -12.31 -0.06
N ALA A 224 14.49 -11.42 0.67
CA ALA A 224 13.83 -10.35 1.42
C ALA A 224 13.06 -9.40 0.50
N TRP A 225 13.66 -9.01 -0.63
CA TRP A 225 12.99 -8.16 -1.63
C TRP A 225 11.75 -8.82 -2.21
N ARG A 226 11.81 -10.11 -2.53
CA ARG A 226 10.70 -10.83 -3.17
C ARG A 226 9.61 -11.22 -2.19
N TYR A 227 9.96 -11.75 -1.02
CA TYR A 227 9.04 -12.41 -0.07
C TYR A 227 8.95 -11.71 1.29
N GLY A 228 9.62 -10.56 1.46
CA GLY A 228 9.63 -9.82 2.73
C GLY A 228 10.46 -10.53 3.80
N TRP A 229 10.06 -10.31 5.06
CA TRP A 229 10.78 -10.84 6.20
C TRP A 229 10.83 -12.38 6.26
N GLN A 230 9.80 -13.06 5.76
CA GLN A 230 9.76 -14.52 5.70
C GLN A 230 10.84 -15.06 4.76
N GLY A 231 11.00 -14.42 3.59
CA GLY A 231 12.05 -14.75 2.64
C GLY A 231 13.44 -14.51 3.20
N ALA A 232 13.65 -13.41 3.92
CA ALA A 232 14.91 -13.11 4.59
C ALA A 232 15.29 -14.19 5.60
N LEU A 233 14.36 -14.57 6.48
CA LEU A 233 14.61 -15.60 7.50
C LEU A 233 14.81 -17.00 6.89
N LEU A 234 14.04 -17.33 5.84
CA LEU A 234 14.22 -18.62 5.14
C LEU A 234 15.59 -18.70 4.46
N ALA A 235 16.04 -17.63 3.79
CA ALA A 235 17.37 -17.58 3.19
C ALA A 235 18.46 -17.67 4.24
N THR A 236 18.30 -17.01 5.39
CA THR A 236 19.23 -17.10 6.51
C THR A 236 19.31 -18.54 7.05
N LEU A 237 18.19 -19.22 7.18
CA LEU A 237 18.13 -20.62 7.61
C LEU A 237 18.85 -21.53 6.59
N MET A 238 18.58 -21.36 5.27
CA MET A 238 19.23 -22.13 4.22
C MET A 238 20.76 -21.92 4.21
N ASN A 239 21.18 -20.66 4.33
CA ASN A 239 22.60 -20.34 4.46
C ASN A 239 23.24 -20.95 5.69
N THR A 240 22.54 -20.94 6.82
CA THR A 240 23.00 -21.56 8.08
C THR A 240 23.21 -23.07 7.90
N ILE A 241 22.24 -23.77 7.30
CA ILE A 241 22.33 -25.21 7.02
C ILE A 241 23.51 -25.50 6.08
N ALA A 242 23.64 -24.72 5.00
CA ALA A 242 24.74 -24.89 4.05
C ALA A 242 26.11 -24.64 4.70
N LEU A 243 26.22 -23.63 5.56
CA LEU A 243 27.46 -23.32 6.27
C LEU A 243 27.84 -24.42 7.27
N LEU A 244 26.86 -24.97 8.00
CA LEU A 244 27.08 -26.09 8.91
C LEU A 244 27.43 -27.40 8.17
N ALA A 245 26.89 -27.60 6.96
CA ALA A 245 27.21 -28.75 6.13
C ALA A 245 28.59 -28.65 5.45
N SER A 246 29.13 -27.44 5.31
CA SER A 246 30.49 -27.27 4.77
C SER A 246 31.53 -27.71 5.79
N GLN A 247 32.55 -28.48 5.40
CA GLN A 247 33.61 -28.95 6.32
C GLN A 247 34.63 -27.86 6.71
N ALA A 248 34.45 -26.62 6.22
CA ALA A 248 35.41 -25.52 6.40
C ALA A 248 35.52 -25.02 7.87
N TRP A 249 34.66 -25.45 8.76
CA TRP A 249 34.63 -25.03 10.17
C TRP A 249 35.58 -25.76 11.09
N HIS A 250 36.19 -26.90 10.63
CA HIS A 250 37.09 -27.70 11.49
C HIS A 250 38.33 -26.91 11.90
N ASP A 251 38.80 -25.99 11.07
CA ASP A 251 40.05 -25.25 11.30
C ASP A 251 39.83 -23.92 12.06
N HIS A 252 38.63 -23.29 11.92
CA HIS A 252 38.35 -21.95 12.48
C HIS A 252 36.91 -21.81 13.00
N PRO A 253 36.57 -22.36 14.17
CA PRO A 253 35.19 -22.33 14.68
C PRO A 253 34.68 -20.90 15.00
N LEU A 254 35.57 -19.98 15.37
CA LEU A 254 35.19 -18.56 15.63
C LEU A 254 34.72 -17.86 14.37
N ASP A 255 35.36 -18.08 13.24
CA ASP A 255 34.97 -17.46 11.96
C ASP A 255 33.58 -17.96 11.52
N LEU A 256 33.27 -19.21 11.77
CA LEU A 256 31.95 -19.78 11.53
C LEU A 256 30.89 -19.11 12.40
N LEU A 257 31.13 -18.98 13.72
CA LEU A 257 30.19 -18.36 14.65
C LEU A 257 29.93 -16.89 14.29
N LEU A 258 30.98 -16.15 13.94
CA LEU A 258 30.86 -14.76 13.47
C LEU A 258 30.06 -14.67 12.16
N SER A 259 30.28 -15.60 11.24
CA SER A 259 29.52 -15.66 9.98
C SER A 259 28.04 -15.95 10.20
N LEU A 260 27.72 -16.91 11.08
CA LEU A 260 26.34 -17.22 11.46
C LEU A 260 25.66 -16.03 12.15
N LEU A 261 26.37 -15.35 13.05
CA LEU A 261 25.87 -14.15 13.72
C LEU A 261 25.60 -13.03 12.72
N ALA A 262 26.56 -12.74 11.84
CA ALA A 262 26.42 -11.69 10.84
C ALA A 262 25.25 -11.95 9.89
N GLN A 263 25.07 -13.20 9.43
CA GLN A 263 23.95 -13.58 8.56
C GLN A 263 22.60 -13.46 9.27
N SER A 264 22.50 -13.94 10.50
CA SER A 264 21.27 -13.87 11.29
C SER A 264 20.86 -12.43 11.56
N LEU A 265 21.81 -11.59 11.93
CA LEU A 265 21.58 -10.16 12.13
C LEU A 265 21.18 -9.47 10.83
N THR A 266 21.87 -9.76 9.74
CA THR A 266 21.54 -9.21 8.41
C THR A 266 20.14 -9.64 7.99
N GLY A 267 19.78 -10.90 8.13
CA GLY A 267 18.45 -11.42 7.79
C GLY A 267 17.33 -10.76 8.58
N LEU A 268 17.52 -10.58 9.90
CA LEU A 268 16.55 -9.90 10.76
C LEU A 268 16.40 -8.42 10.43
N LEU A 269 17.51 -7.69 10.29
CA LEU A 269 17.48 -6.25 10.02
C LEU A 269 16.93 -5.93 8.62
N LEU A 270 17.38 -6.67 7.60
CA LEU A 270 16.85 -6.52 6.24
C LEU A 270 15.38 -6.94 6.16
N GLY A 271 15.02 -8.05 6.81
CA GLY A 271 13.62 -8.49 6.89
C GLY A 271 12.72 -7.44 7.52
N ALA A 272 13.13 -6.87 8.66
CA ALA A 272 12.40 -5.81 9.34
C ALA A 272 12.32 -4.52 8.49
N GLY A 273 13.43 -4.11 7.88
CA GLY A 273 13.50 -2.90 7.05
C GLY A 273 12.61 -2.98 5.82
N ILE A 274 12.68 -4.07 5.06
CA ILE A 274 11.86 -4.30 3.87
C ILE A 274 10.38 -4.42 4.23
N GLN A 275 10.07 -5.10 5.32
CA GLN A 275 8.68 -5.23 5.80
C GLN A 275 8.10 -3.87 6.17
N ARG A 276 8.84 -3.05 6.91
CA ARG A 276 8.44 -1.67 7.25
C ARG A 276 8.19 -0.84 6.00
N GLN A 277 9.07 -0.92 5.02
CA GLN A 277 8.92 -0.19 3.75
C GLN A 277 7.67 -0.62 3.00
N ARG A 278 7.37 -1.93 2.95
CA ARG A 278 6.15 -2.46 2.33
C ARG A 278 4.89 -1.97 3.02
N GLU A 279 4.85 -2.00 4.35
CA GLU A 279 3.70 -1.52 5.13
C GLU A 279 3.47 -0.03 4.90
N LEU A 280 4.54 0.79 4.88
CA LEU A 280 4.46 2.22 4.59
C LEU A 280 3.94 2.49 3.16
N ASN A 281 4.47 1.78 2.16
CA ASN A 281 4.02 1.92 0.77
C ASN A 281 2.54 1.53 0.61
N GLN A 282 2.10 0.45 1.25
CA GLN A 282 0.71 0.03 1.24
C GLN A 282 -0.21 1.05 1.92
N ALA A 283 0.22 1.60 3.06
CA ALA A 283 -0.53 2.65 3.76
C ALA A 283 -0.65 3.92 2.90
N LEU A 284 0.44 4.35 2.27
CA LEU A 284 0.46 5.50 1.35
C LEU A 284 -0.47 5.28 0.15
N THR A 285 -0.42 4.11 -0.49
CA THR A 285 -1.28 3.79 -1.63
C THR A 285 -2.75 3.81 -1.23
N ARG A 286 -3.11 3.25 -0.06
CA ARG A 286 -4.49 3.31 0.46
C ARG A 286 -4.93 4.74 0.73
N GLN A 287 -4.06 5.56 1.31
CA GLN A 287 -4.37 6.96 1.60
C GLN A 287 -4.58 7.77 0.32
N LEU A 288 -3.73 7.56 -0.70
CA LEU A 288 -3.88 8.21 -2.00
C LEU A 288 -5.19 7.80 -2.70
N ALA A 289 -5.55 6.51 -2.65
CA ALA A 289 -6.81 6.02 -3.21
C ALA A 289 -8.02 6.63 -2.47
N HIS A 290 -7.97 6.68 -1.15
CA HIS A 290 -9.03 7.30 -0.34
C HIS A 290 -9.18 8.81 -0.62
N ASN A 291 -8.07 9.54 -0.72
CA ASN A 291 -8.10 10.98 -1.05
C ASN A 291 -8.69 11.22 -2.43
N ARG A 292 -8.36 10.38 -3.44
CA ARG A 292 -8.98 10.47 -4.77
C ARG A 292 -10.49 10.28 -4.70
N GLN A 293 -10.95 9.25 -4.01
CA GLN A 293 -12.38 8.98 -3.83
C GLN A 293 -13.12 10.12 -3.12
N LEU A 294 -12.51 10.74 -2.12
CA LEU A 294 -13.08 11.92 -1.46
C LEU A 294 -13.18 13.11 -2.41
N THR A 295 -12.17 13.36 -3.22
CA THR A 295 -12.16 14.45 -4.21
C THR A 295 -13.25 14.25 -5.26
N GLU A 296 -13.41 13.03 -5.77
CA GLU A 296 -14.48 12.68 -6.72
C GLU A 296 -15.87 12.93 -6.11
N ARG A 297 -16.10 12.46 -4.88
CA ARG A 297 -17.38 12.71 -4.16
C ARG A 297 -17.65 14.19 -3.92
N LEU A 298 -16.64 14.96 -3.56
CA LEU A 298 -16.79 16.41 -3.39
C LEU A 298 -17.22 17.09 -4.67
N LEU A 299 -16.64 16.72 -5.82
CA LEU A 299 -17.02 17.27 -7.12
C LEU A 299 -18.46 16.89 -7.52
N GLU A 300 -18.85 15.63 -7.32
CA GLU A 300 -20.21 15.18 -7.56
C GLU A 300 -21.23 15.93 -6.67
N THR A 301 -20.89 16.12 -5.41
CA THR A 301 -21.76 16.86 -4.45
C THR A 301 -21.83 18.33 -4.84
N GLU A 302 -20.70 18.97 -5.18
CA GLU A 302 -20.67 20.37 -5.64
C GLU A 302 -21.55 20.55 -6.89
N GLU A 303 -21.45 19.65 -7.87
CA GLU A 303 -22.24 19.72 -9.07
C GLU A 303 -23.73 19.47 -8.82
N SER A 304 -24.06 18.53 -7.91
CA SER A 304 -25.45 18.30 -7.50
C SER A 304 -26.06 19.54 -6.83
N ILE A 305 -25.35 20.19 -5.92
CA ILE A 305 -25.80 21.44 -5.27
C ILE A 305 -25.97 22.55 -6.30
N ARG A 306 -25.01 22.69 -7.24
CA ARG A 306 -25.13 23.69 -8.33
C ARG A 306 -26.37 23.45 -9.19
N LYS A 307 -26.69 22.19 -9.49
CA LYS A 307 -27.88 21.80 -10.23
C LYS A 307 -29.16 22.15 -9.50
N GLU A 308 -29.22 21.83 -8.22
CA GLU A 308 -30.37 22.10 -7.37
C GLU A 308 -30.62 23.61 -7.23
N VAL A 309 -29.59 24.37 -6.86
CA VAL A 309 -29.66 25.83 -6.72
C VAL A 309 -30.04 26.50 -8.06
N ALA A 310 -29.47 26.03 -9.17
CA ALA A 310 -29.80 26.60 -10.48
C ALA A 310 -31.28 26.34 -10.85
N ARG A 311 -31.82 25.16 -10.51
CA ARG A 311 -33.22 24.83 -10.78
C ARG A 311 -34.17 25.66 -9.89
N GLU A 312 -33.89 25.69 -8.57
CA GLU A 312 -34.71 26.43 -7.59
C GLU A 312 -34.77 27.92 -7.92
N LEU A 313 -33.60 28.54 -8.18
CA LEU A 313 -33.56 29.95 -8.61
C LEU A 313 -34.29 30.19 -9.90
N HIS A 314 -34.25 29.26 -10.87
CA HIS A 314 -34.99 29.39 -12.11
C HIS A 314 -36.50 29.38 -11.90
N ASP A 315 -36.98 28.41 -11.11
CA ASP A 315 -38.40 28.21 -10.88
C ASP A 315 -38.98 29.38 -10.08
N ASP A 316 -38.35 29.76 -8.96
CA ASP A 316 -38.84 30.83 -8.08
C ASP A 316 -38.79 32.22 -8.73
N ILE A 317 -37.63 32.58 -9.29
CA ILE A 317 -37.44 33.89 -9.89
C ILE A 317 -38.22 33.99 -11.23
N GLY A 318 -38.19 32.90 -12.03
CA GLY A 318 -38.96 32.87 -13.29
C GLY A 318 -40.48 33.03 -13.05
N GLN A 319 -41.03 32.34 -12.08
CA GLN A 319 -42.46 32.47 -11.70
C GLN A 319 -42.77 33.89 -11.18
N THR A 320 -41.91 34.40 -10.30
CA THR A 320 -42.10 35.74 -9.70
C THR A 320 -42.06 36.83 -10.76
N ILE A 321 -41.10 36.80 -11.66
CA ILE A 321 -40.98 37.78 -12.77
C ILE A 321 -42.19 37.67 -13.69
N THR A 322 -42.65 36.45 -13.99
CA THR A 322 -43.85 36.24 -14.82
C THR A 322 -45.09 36.79 -14.15
N ALA A 323 -45.26 36.63 -12.84
CA ALA A 323 -46.35 37.21 -12.10
C ALA A 323 -46.31 38.75 -12.09
N ILE A 324 -45.14 39.36 -11.87
CA ILE A 324 -44.95 40.83 -11.90
C ILE A 324 -45.33 41.37 -13.30
N ARG A 325 -44.86 40.76 -14.37
CA ARG A 325 -45.20 41.18 -15.74
C ARG A 325 -46.68 41.05 -16.07
N THR A 326 -47.28 39.94 -15.61
CA THR A 326 -48.75 39.73 -15.76
C THR A 326 -49.55 40.81 -15.04
N GLN A 327 -49.18 41.14 -13.80
CA GLN A 327 -49.84 42.21 -13.05
C GLN A 327 -49.65 43.58 -13.70
N ALA A 328 -48.46 43.90 -14.14
CA ALA A 328 -48.19 45.14 -14.89
C ALA A 328 -49.05 45.22 -16.15
N GLY A 329 -49.21 44.11 -16.90
CA GLY A 329 -50.10 44.03 -18.05
C GLY A 329 -51.57 44.21 -17.72
N ILE A 330 -52.05 43.68 -16.59
CA ILE A 330 -53.44 43.88 -16.10
C ILE A 330 -53.67 45.35 -15.77
N VAL A 331 -52.78 45.96 -14.99
CA VAL A 331 -52.89 47.39 -14.57
C VAL A 331 -52.95 48.30 -15.80
N ARG A 332 -52.13 48.04 -16.81
CA ARG A 332 -52.18 48.80 -18.08
C ARG A 332 -53.53 48.66 -18.81
N ARG A 333 -54.18 47.49 -18.77
CA ARG A 333 -55.51 47.27 -19.41
C ARG A 333 -56.64 47.88 -18.63
N LEU A 334 -56.53 47.97 -17.29
CA LEU A 334 -57.57 48.58 -16.45
C LEU A 334 -57.59 50.10 -16.51
N ALA A 335 -56.52 50.75 -16.90
CA ALA A 335 -56.43 52.21 -17.05
C ALA A 335 -55.84 52.62 -18.40
N PRO A 336 -56.55 52.35 -19.51
CA PRO A 336 -56.02 52.55 -20.87
C PRO A 336 -55.76 54.02 -21.22
N ASP A 337 -56.55 54.94 -20.65
CA ASP A 337 -56.49 56.39 -20.95
C ASP A 337 -55.50 57.13 -20.04
N ASN A 338 -54.85 56.48 -19.11
CA ASN A 338 -53.89 57.09 -18.18
C ASN A 338 -52.45 56.90 -18.66
N ALA A 339 -51.88 57.90 -19.30
CA ALA A 339 -50.52 57.86 -19.83
C ALA A 339 -49.45 57.56 -18.78
N GLY A 340 -49.60 57.99 -17.53
CA GLY A 340 -48.67 57.71 -16.43
C GLY A 340 -48.68 56.24 -15.99
N VAL A 341 -49.86 55.60 -15.97
CA VAL A 341 -50.00 54.17 -15.72
C VAL A 341 -49.36 53.34 -16.86
N GLY A 342 -49.58 53.77 -18.09
CA GLY A 342 -48.99 53.13 -19.26
C GLY A 342 -47.47 53.15 -19.23
N GLN A 343 -46.86 54.30 -18.92
CA GLN A 343 -45.40 54.45 -18.80
C GLN A 343 -44.82 53.64 -17.64
N SER A 344 -45.44 53.67 -16.48
CA SER A 344 -45.01 52.91 -15.30
C SER A 344 -45.06 51.39 -15.55
N SER A 345 -46.14 50.91 -16.17
CA SER A 345 -46.29 49.50 -16.54
C SER A 345 -45.23 49.05 -17.54
N ALA A 346 -44.92 49.85 -18.55
CA ALA A 346 -43.87 49.57 -19.52
C ALA A 346 -42.47 49.56 -18.89
N LEU A 347 -42.23 50.46 -17.92
CA LEU A 347 -40.95 50.46 -17.17
C LEU A 347 -40.81 49.19 -16.29
N ILE A 348 -41.89 48.77 -15.58
CA ILE A 348 -41.90 47.54 -14.81
C ILE A 348 -41.62 46.34 -15.71
N ASP A 349 -42.20 46.23 -16.89
CA ASP A 349 -41.97 45.16 -17.85
C ASP A 349 -40.51 45.13 -18.33
N THR A 350 -39.93 46.29 -18.64
CA THR A 350 -38.55 46.44 -19.07
C THR A 350 -37.55 46.04 -17.95
N LEU A 351 -37.77 46.51 -16.72
CA LEU A 351 -36.94 46.17 -15.54
C LEU A 351 -37.06 44.68 -15.22
N SER A 352 -38.24 44.10 -15.32
CA SER A 352 -38.47 42.67 -15.07
C SER A 352 -37.74 41.81 -16.11
N LEU A 353 -37.73 42.18 -17.38
CA LEU A 353 -36.94 41.54 -18.42
C LEU A 353 -35.43 41.65 -18.15
N GLY A 354 -34.95 42.83 -17.73
CA GLY A 354 -33.56 43.03 -17.36
C GLY A 354 -33.09 42.16 -16.21
N ILE A 355 -33.94 42.02 -15.18
CA ILE A 355 -33.67 41.10 -14.05
C ILE A 355 -33.65 39.64 -14.53
N TYR A 356 -34.61 39.24 -15.37
CA TYR A 356 -34.68 37.90 -15.94
C TYR A 356 -33.41 37.54 -16.70
N ASP A 357 -32.94 38.45 -17.58
CA ASP A 357 -31.73 38.23 -18.35
C ASP A 357 -30.47 38.20 -17.49
N ALA A 358 -30.38 39.03 -16.46
CA ALA A 358 -29.27 39.00 -15.49
C ALA A 358 -29.22 37.67 -14.73
N VAL A 359 -30.36 37.20 -14.21
CA VAL A 359 -30.46 35.92 -13.50
C VAL A 359 -30.13 34.77 -14.43
N ARG A 360 -30.66 34.79 -15.65
CA ARG A 360 -30.36 33.80 -16.70
C ARG A 360 -28.86 33.72 -16.99
N GLY A 361 -28.17 34.87 -17.06
CA GLY A 361 -26.73 34.94 -17.24
C GLY A 361 -25.96 34.33 -16.03
N LEU A 362 -26.39 34.59 -14.79
CA LEU A 362 -25.81 34.02 -13.61
C LEU A 362 -26.01 32.49 -13.53
N LEU A 363 -27.22 32.01 -13.83
CA LEU A 363 -27.53 30.58 -13.88
C LEU A 363 -26.68 29.86 -14.94
N GLY A 364 -26.48 30.45 -16.10
CA GLY A 364 -25.62 29.92 -17.17
C GLY A 364 -24.14 29.79 -16.72
N ARG A 365 -23.69 30.67 -15.81
CA ARG A 365 -22.35 30.54 -15.19
C ARG A 365 -22.28 29.44 -14.14
N LEU A 366 -23.36 29.22 -13.37
CA LEU A 366 -23.42 28.15 -12.38
C LEU A 366 -23.46 26.78 -13.06
N ARG A 367 -24.37 26.58 -14.03
CA ARG A 367 -24.51 25.35 -14.80
C ARG A 367 -24.98 25.59 -16.22
N PRO A 368 -24.42 24.88 -17.22
CA PRO A 368 -24.93 24.95 -18.62
C PRO A 368 -26.28 24.25 -18.70
N ARG A 369 -27.37 25.03 -18.92
CA ARG A 369 -28.75 24.51 -19.01
C ARG A 369 -28.94 23.54 -20.16
N GLN A 370 -28.16 23.70 -21.22
CA GLN A 370 -28.19 22.82 -22.38
C GLN A 370 -27.97 21.35 -22.04
N LEU A 371 -27.26 21.08 -20.92
CA LEU A 371 -26.99 19.71 -20.46
C LEU A 371 -28.13 19.05 -19.67
N ASP A 372 -29.17 19.80 -19.31
CA ASP A 372 -30.33 19.25 -18.60
C ASP A 372 -31.33 18.57 -19.56
N ASP A 373 -31.49 19.11 -20.75
CA ASP A 373 -32.49 18.66 -21.72
C ASP A 373 -31.89 18.06 -23.02
N MET A 374 -30.56 18.12 -23.21
CA MET A 374 -29.85 17.71 -24.41
C MET A 374 -28.69 16.78 -24.11
N THR A 375 -28.33 15.96 -25.10
CA THR A 375 -27.05 15.22 -25.05
C THR A 375 -25.87 16.17 -25.09
N LEU A 376 -24.69 15.74 -24.64
CA LEU A 376 -23.48 16.57 -24.69
C LEU A 376 -23.16 17.02 -26.13
N GLU A 377 -23.33 16.14 -27.12
CA GLU A 377 -23.17 16.48 -28.52
C GLU A 377 -24.13 17.60 -28.94
N GLN A 378 -25.42 17.48 -28.63
CA GLN A 378 -26.44 18.48 -28.98
C GLN A 378 -26.15 19.83 -28.28
N ALA A 379 -25.69 19.78 -27.01
CA ALA A 379 -25.30 20.97 -26.28
C ALA A 379 -24.10 21.69 -26.92
N VAL A 380 -23.08 20.94 -27.37
CA VAL A 380 -21.93 21.52 -28.10
C VAL A 380 -22.35 22.07 -29.45
N ARG A 381 -23.24 21.40 -30.18
CA ARG A 381 -23.84 21.95 -31.45
C ARG A 381 -24.63 23.23 -31.20
N SER A 382 -25.36 23.32 -30.10
CA SER A 382 -26.05 24.53 -29.67
C SER A 382 -25.08 25.67 -29.36
N LEU A 383 -23.97 25.37 -28.66
CA LEU A 383 -22.91 26.31 -28.35
C LEU A 383 -22.24 26.88 -29.62
N LEU A 384 -21.95 26.03 -30.62
CA LEU A 384 -21.40 26.46 -31.90
C LEU A 384 -22.31 27.47 -32.64
N ARG A 385 -23.65 27.25 -32.59
CA ARG A 385 -24.66 28.17 -33.14
C ARG A 385 -24.77 29.48 -32.37
N GLU A 386 -24.72 29.40 -31.02
CA GLU A 386 -24.80 30.55 -30.12
C GLU A 386 -23.60 31.51 -30.28
N LEU A 387 -22.41 30.98 -30.54
CA LEU A 387 -21.19 31.76 -30.77
C LEU A 387 -21.08 32.32 -32.17
N GLU A 388 -22.05 32.04 -33.07
CA GLU A 388 -22.15 32.55 -34.46
C GLU A 388 -20.80 32.47 -35.22
N LEU A 389 -20.04 31.37 -35.03
CA LEU A 389 -18.68 31.19 -35.59
C LEU A 389 -18.64 31.43 -37.11
N GLU A 390 -19.68 31.04 -37.85
CA GLU A 390 -19.79 31.27 -39.30
C GLU A 390 -19.85 32.79 -39.66
N ARG A 391 -20.49 33.61 -38.82
CA ARG A 391 -20.48 35.06 -38.98
C ARG A 391 -19.10 35.67 -38.75
N HIS A 392 -18.28 35.02 -37.93
CA HIS A 392 -16.87 35.38 -37.71
C HIS A 392 -15.94 34.81 -38.80
N GLY A 393 -16.46 34.14 -39.82
CA GLY A 393 -15.67 33.55 -40.90
C GLY A 393 -14.93 32.28 -40.50
N ILE A 394 -15.34 31.61 -39.41
CA ILE A 394 -14.70 30.41 -38.90
C ILE A 394 -15.49 29.18 -39.32
N VAL A 395 -14.83 28.28 -40.09
CA VAL A 395 -15.41 26.99 -40.49
C VAL A 395 -15.34 26.02 -39.34
N THR A 396 -16.48 25.40 -39.00
CA THR A 396 -16.57 24.48 -37.86
C THR A 396 -16.72 23.04 -38.34
N ARG A 397 -15.92 22.12 -37.77
CA ARG A 397 -16.02 20.67 -37.96
C ARG A 397 -16.23 19.97 -36.63
N LEU A 398 -17.31 19.18 -36.50
CA LEU A 398 -17.62 18.40 -35.31
C LEU A 398 -17.64 16.90 -35.64
N GLU A 399 -16.70 16.15 -35.12
CA GLU A 399 -16.57 14.70 -35.22
C GLU A 399 -16.86 14.08 -33.84
N TRP A 400 -18.06 13.51 -33.66
CA TRP A 400 -18.54 13.06 -32.37
C TRP A 400 -18.82 11.55 -32.37
N GLN A 401 -18.10 10.80 -31.53
CA GLN A 401 -18.21 9.35 -31.38
C GLN A 401 -18.29 8.96 -29.88
N LEU A 402 -18.89 9.83 -29.07
CA LEU A 402 -19.01 9.64 -27.65
C LEU A 402 -20.48 9.53 -27.26
N ALA A 403 -20.85 8.46 -26.55
CA ALA A 403 -22.20 8.27 -26.02
C ALA A 403 -22.34 8.89 -24.62
N ASP A 404 -23.45 9.57 -24.36
CA ASP A 404 -23.72 10.20 -23.06
C ASP A 404 -23.78 9.19 -21.91
N GLY A 405 -24.18 7.94 -22.18
CA GLY A 405 -24.22 6.86 -21.19
C GLY A 405 -22.85 6.44 -20.64
N ASP A 406 -21.77 6.76 -21.35
CA ASP A 406 -20.40 6.48 -20.94
C ASP A 406 -19.82 7.55 -19.99
N LEU A 407 -20.59 8.63 -19.74
CA LEU A 407 -20.16 9.82 -19.01
C LEU A 407 -20.90 9.97 -17.68
N SER A 408 -20.20 10.39 -16.63
CA SER A 408 -20.83 10.93 -15.43
C SER A 408 -21.31 12.39 -15.67
N ASP A 409 -22.24 12.87 -14.84
CA ASP A 409 -22.70 14.27 -14.90
C ASP A 409 -21.54 15.26 -14.76
N ALA A 410 -20.58 14.99 -13.88
CA ALA A 410 -19.39 15.81 -13.68
C ALA A 410 -18.48 15.81 -14.92
N GLN A 411 -18.35 14.68 -15.61
CA GLN A 411 -17.60 14.59 -16.87
C GLN A 411 -18.31 15.34 -18.00
N ARG A 412 -19.64 15.22 -18.12
CA ARG A 412 -20.46 15.96 -19.11
C ARG A 412 -20.27 17.46 -18.96
N VAL A 413 -20.42 17.98 -17.74
CA VAL A 413 -20.23 19.41 -17.44
C VAL A 413 -18.81 19.86 -17.72
N THR A 414 -17.80 19.07 -17.32
CA THR A 414 -16.39 19.41 -17.55
C THR A 414 -16.07 19.47 -19.04
N LEU A 415 -16.47 18.48 -19.85
CA LEU A 415 -16.24 18.47 -21.30
C LEU A 415 -16.97 19.60 -22.00
N PHE A 416 -18.20 19.92 -21.58
CA PHE A 416 -18.90 21.10 -22.12
C PHE A 416 -18.17 22.40 -21.81
N ARG A 417 -17.67 22.59 -20.58
CA ARG A 417 -16.89 23.77 -20.19
C ARG A 417 -15.58 23.88 -20.96
N VAL A 418 -14.93 22.76 -21.24
CA VAL A 418 -13.75 22.72 -22.11
C VAL A 418 -14.07 23.25 -23.51
N CYS A 419 -15.18 22.77 -24.10
CA CYS A 419 -15.63 23.26 -25.40
C CYS A 419 -16.00 24.76 -25.33
N GLN A 420 -16.72 25.18 -24.30
CA GLN A 420 -17.15 26.57 -24.11
C GLN A 420 -15.97 27.54 -24.03
N GLU A 421 -15.00 27.24 -23.15
CA GLU A 421 -13.81 28.06 -22.96
C GLU A 421 -12.90 28.03 -24.20
N GLY A 422 -12.68 26.83 -24.76
CA GLY A 422 -11.88 26.68 -25.98
C GLY A 422 -12.45 27.49 -27.16
N LEU A 423 -13.75 27.37 -27.41
CA LEU A 423 -14.42 28.11 -28.46
C LEU A 423 -14.45 29.63 -28.21
N ASN A 424 -14.68 30.05 -26.97
CA ASN A 424 -14.56 31.46 -26.58
C ASN A 424 -13.15 32.01 -26.83
N ASN A 425 -12.13 31.22 -26.60
CA ASN A 425 -10.73 31.60 -26.85
C ASN A 425 -10.46 31.70 -28.36
N VAL A 426 -11.04 30.79 -29.15
CA VAL A 426 -10.97 30.87 -30.62
C VAL A 426 -11.58 32.17 -31.13
N VAL A 427 -12.80 32.51 -30.73
CA VAL A 427 -13.48 33.74 -31.17
C VAL A 427 -12.75 35.00 -30.74
N LYS A 428 -12.25 35.05 -29.47
CA LYS A 428 -11.67 36.28 -28.93
C LYS A 428 -10.19 36.47 -29.24
N HIS A 429 -9.44 35.39 -29.43
CA HIS A 429 -8.00 35.46 -29.39
C HIS A 429 -7.26 34.76 -30.53
N ALA A 430 -7.84 33.77 -31.20
CA ALA A 430 -7.09 32.93 -32.12
C ALA A 430 -6.87 33.54 -33.50
N ASN A 431 -7.77 34.40 -34.03
CA ASN A 431 -7.83 34.78 -35.43
C ASN A 431 -7.81 33.56 -36.37
N ALA A 432 -8.53 32.50 -35.98
CA ALA A 432 -8.60 31.26 -36.71
C ALA A 432 -9.60 31.34 -37.89
N HIS A 433 -9.37 30.53 -38.92
CA HIS A 433 -10.29 30.35 -40.04
C HIS A 433 -11.06 29.03 -39.92
N SER A 434 -10.55 28.09 -39.14
CA SER A 434 -11.21 26.81 -38.89
C SER A 434 -11.02 26.33 -37.44
N VAL A 435 -12.04 25.61 -36.92
CA VAL A 435 -11.98 24.92 -35.66
C VAL A 435 -12.56 23.52 -35.81
N THR A 436 -11.84 22.53 -35.29
CA THR A 436 -12.25 21.11 -35.30
C THR A 436 -12.40 20.62 -33.88
N ILE A 437 -13.55 20.00 -33.58
CA ILE A 437 -13.80 19.33 -32.29
C ILE A 437 -13.96 17.85 -32.59
N ARG A 438 -13.14 17.01 -31.91
CA ARG A 438 -13.22 15.55 -32.00
C ARG A 438 -13.45 14.99 -30.62
N ALA A 439 -14.51 14.19 -30.47
CA ALA A 439 -14.81 13.48 -29.22
C ALA A 439 -14.95 11.98 -29.49
N ARG A 440 -14.16 11.16 -28.83
CA ARG A 440 -14.15 9.70 -29.00
C ARG A 440 -13.90 8.94 -27.70
N ALA A 441 -14.45 7.72 -27.63
CA ALA A 441 -14.10 6.74 -26.63
C ALA A 441 -13.07 5.77 -27.22
N SER A 442 -11.94 5.55 -26.53
CA SER A 442 -10.92 4.58 -26.92
C SER A 442 -10.59 3.67 -25.74
N GLY A 443 -11.18 2.48 -25.71
CA GLY A 443 -10.99 1.53 -24.62
C GLY A 443 -11.47 2.10 -23.27
N GLU A 444 -10.54 2.27 -22.35
CA GLU A 444 -10.81 2.79 -20.99
C GLU A 444 -10.71 4.31 -20.87
N GLN A 445 -10.52 5.01 -21.96
CA GLN A 445 -10.34 6.47 -21.96
C GLN A 445 -11.32 7.16 -22.89
N LEU A 446 -11.77 8.33 -22.46
CA LEU A 446 -12.54 9.30 -23.22
C LEU A 446 -11.60 10.41 -23.65
N GLN A 447 -11.59 10.75 -24.91
CA GLN A 447 -10.74 11.81 -25.45
C GLN A 447 -11.59 12.90 -26.13
N LEU A 448 -11.36 14.16 -25.75
CA LEU A 448 -11.85 15.34 -26.41
C LEU A 448 -10.66 16.14 -26.92
N VAL A 449 -10.67 16.47 -28.22
CA VAL A 449 -9.66 17.30 -28.86
C VAL A 449 -10.38 18.50 -29.50
N LEU A 450 -9.94 19.70 -29.16
CA LEU A 450 -10.35 20.96 -29.82
C LEU A 450 -9.11 21.57 -30.46
N GLU A 451 -9.14 21.81 -31.75
CA GLU A 451 -8.03 22.28 -32.56
C GLU A 451 -8.45 23.46 -33.41
N ASP A 452 -7.69 24.56 -33.38
CA ASP A 452 -7.84 25.74 -34.27
C ASP A 452 -6.58 25.94 -35.09
N ASP A 453 -6.74 26.65 -36.24
CA ASP A 453 -5.66 27.02 -37.16
C ASP A 453 -5.18 28.47 -36.94
N GLY A 454 -5.43 29.03 -35.77
CA GLY A 454 -5.12 30.42 -35.47
C GLY A 454 -3.65 30.68 -35.10
N ARG A 455 -3.39 31.85 -34.53
CA ARG A 455 -2.02 32.30 -34.17
C ARG A 455 -1.36 31.56 -33.03
N GLY A 456 -2.05 30.62 -32.34
CA GLY A 456 -1.55 29.92 -31.19
C GLY A 456 -1.42 30.80 -29.92
N LEU A 457 -0.85 30.23 -28.88
CA LEU A 457 -0.59 30.95 -27.60
C LEU A 457 0.72 31.75 -27.65
N PRO A 458 0.76 32.97 -27.08
CA PRO A 458 2.01 33.75 -27.01
C PRO A 458 3.10 33.04 -26.23
N GLN A 459 4.33 33.02 -26.79
CA GLN A 459 5.49 32.33 -26.17
C GLN A 459 5.99 32.98 -24.87
N SER A 460 5.66 34.25 -24.61
CA SER A 460 6.05 34.98 -23.42
C SER A 460 5.02 34.82 -22.32
N ARG A 461 5.33 33.94 -21.35
CA ARG A 461 4.59 33.59 -20.13
C ARG A 461 3.12 33.21 -20.38
N PRO A 462 2.74 31.96 -20.13
CA PRO A 462 1.34 31.64 -19.99
C PRO A 462 0.85 32.25 -18.66
N GLN A 463 0.34 33.48 -18.68
CA GLN A 463 -0.72 33.82 -17.76
C GLN A 463 -1.88 32.92 -18.20
N GLN A 464 -1.94 31.72 -17.62
CA GLN A 464 -3.10 30.85 -17.75
C GLN A 464 -4.28 31.67 -17.24
N GLY A 465 -5.13 32.12 -18.15
CA GLY A 465 -6.38 32.80 -17.78
C GLY A 465 -7.11 31.89 -16.77
N TYR A 466 -7.76 32.47 -15.80
CA TYR A 466 -8.48 31.74 -14.75
C TYR A 466 -9.41 30.62 -15.29
N GLY A 467 -9.88 30.73 -16.53
CA GLY A 467 -10.71 29.73 -17.21
C GLY A 467 -9.98 28.40 -17.46
N LEU A 468 -8.79 28.43 -18.05
CA LEU A 468 -8.00 27.21 -18.35
C LEU A 468 -7.44 26.56 -17.08
N LEU A 469 -7.13 27.36 -16.05
CA LEU A 469 -6.70 26.84 -14.74
C LEU A 469 -7.83 26.03 -14.09
N GLY A 470 -9.04 26.59 -14.00
CA GLY A 470 -10.20 25.91 -13.44
C GLY A 470 -10.58 24.64 -14.19
N ILE A 471 -10.43 24.63 -15.53
CA ILE A 471 -10.65 23.44 -16.35
C ILE A 471 -9.60 22.36 -16.03
N ARG A 472 -8.32 22.74 -15.93
CA ARG A 472 -7.23 21.82 -15.61
C ARG A 472 -7.46 21.14 -14.26
N GLU A 473 -7.83 21.91 -13.24
CA GLU A 473 -8.13 21.39 -11.91
C GLU A 473 -9.29 20.40 -11.92
N ARG A 474 -10.38 20.70 -12.65
CA ARG A 474 -11.55 19.80 -12.80
C ARG A 474 -11.18 18.51 -13.53
N VAL A 475 -10.43 18.60 -14.63
CA VAL A 475 -9.98 17.43 -15.39
C VAL A 475 -9.07 16.54 -14.54
N GLN A 476 -8.14 17.13 -13.78
CA GLN A 476 -7.26 16.38 -12.86
C GLN A 476 -8.04 15.72 -11.72
N ALA A 477 -9.03 16.42 -11.18
CA ALA A 477 -9.87 15.90 -10.11
C ALA A 477 -10.73 14.70 -10.56
N LEU A 478 -11.09 14.65 -11.85
CA LEU A 478 -11.76 13.50 -12.47
C LEU A 478 -10.78 12.40 -12.94
N GLY A 479 -9.52 12.45 -12.47
CA GLY A 479 -8.50 11.45 -12.81
C GLY A 479 -7.96 11.56 -14.25
N GLY A 480 -8.26 12.66 -14.93
CA GLY A 480 -7.86 12.91 -16.31
C GLY A 480 -6.60 13.75 -16.48
N SER A 481 -6.28 14.05 -17.73
CA SER A 481 -5.17 14.93 -18.12
C SER A 481 -5.61 15.95 -19.16
N LEU A 482 -5.09 17.19 -19.05
CA LEU A 482 -5.28 18.25 -20.01
C LEU A 482 -3.93 18.66 -20.58
N GLN A 483 -3.81 18.58 -21.90
CA GLN A 483 -2.63 18.96 -22.66
C GLN A 483 -2.96 20.09 -23.64
N LEU A 484 -2.04 21.05 -23.71
CA LEU A 484 -2.09 22.16 -24.63
C LEU A 484 -0.86 22.08 -25.55
N SER A 485 -1.08 22.09 -26.87
CA SER A 485 -0.01 22.13 -27.86
C SER A 485 -0.24 23.25 -28.84
N CYS A 486 0.83 23.84 -29.39
CA CYS A 486 0.81 24.98 -30.27
C CYS A 486 1.80 24.75 -31.42
N VAL A 487 1.40 23.97 -32.44
CA VAL A 487 2.28 23.67 -33.58
C VAL A 487 1.82 24.48 -34.80
N HIS A 488 0.53 24.43 -35.13
CA HIS A 488 -0.11 25.19 -36.23
C HIS A 488 -1.46 25.72 -35.75
N GLY A 489 -1.47 26.61 -34.72
CA GLY A 489 -2.66 27.03 -33.99
C GLY A 489 -2.64 26.54 -32.57
N THR A 490 -3.81 26.37 -31.94
CA THR A 490 -3.93 25.81 -30.58
C THR A 490 -4.65 24.48 -30.62
N GLN A 491 -4.09 23.47 -30.02
CA GLN A 491 -4.73 22.17 -29.79
C GLN A 491 -4.88 21.92 -28.29
N LEU A 492 -6.11 21.76 -27.83
CA LEU A 492 -6.49 21.39 -26.48
C LEU A 492 -6.92 19.92 -26.47
N THR A 493 -6.22 19.08 -25.75
CA THR A 493 -6.53 17.64 -25.61
C THR A 493 -6.88 17.32 -24.18
N VAL A 494 -8.06 16.76 -23.96
CA VAL A 494 -8.52 16.25 -22.65
C VAL A 494 -8.71 14.75 -22.75
N ASN A 495 -8.12 14.03 -21.78
CA ASN A 495 -8.33 12.60 -21.60
C ASN A 495 -8.95 12.37 -20.22
N LEU A 496 -10.05 11.61 -20.16
CA LEU A 496 -10.74 11.22 -18.93
C LEU A 496 -10.89 9.70 -18.87
N PRO A 497 -10.95 9.07 -17.67
CA PRO A 497 -11.26 7.65 -17.55
C PRO A 497 -12.71 7.37 -18.00
N SER A 498 -12.97 6.23 -18.66
CA SER A 498 -14.32 5.78 -19.03
C SER A 498 -15.01 5.09 -17.84
N ARG A 499 -16.33 5.31 -17.69
CA ARG A 499 -17.15 4.71 -16.62
C ARG A 499 -17.41 3.19 -16.78
N LYS A 500 -17.13 2.60 -17.93
CA LYS A 500 -17.47 1.20 -18.27
C LYS A 500 -16.83 0.13 -17.40
N ARG A 501 -15.92 0.48 -16.45
CA ARG A 501 -15.15 -0.51 -15.68
C ARG A 501 -15.75 -0.94 -14.34
N GLU A 502 -16.76 -0.25 -13.81
CA GLU A 502 -17.30 -0.59 -12.47
C GLU A 502 -18.29 -1.76 -12.46
N GLU A 503 -18.89 -2.13 -13.59
CA GLU A 503 -19.91 -3.19 -13.66
C GLU A 503 -19.36 -4.60 -14.00
N SER A 504 -18.07 -4.75 -14.32
CA SER A 504 -17.50 -6.07 -14.69
C SER A 504 -16.77 -6.80 -13.55
N HIS A 505 -16.77 -6.27 -12.31
CA HIS A 505 -16.12 -6.86 -11.15
C HIS A 505 -17.04 -6.92 -9.91
N GLY A 506 -18.35 -7.02 -10.12
CA GLY A 506 -19.33 -7.33 -9.10
C GLY A 506 -19.60 -8.84 -9.00
#